data_eb9cbb364af396a0c51177eaedc6e3d9
#
_entry.id   eb9cbb364af396a0c51177eaedc6e3d9
#
_cell.length_a   1.000
_cell.length_b   1.000
_cell.length_c   1.000
_cell.angle_alpha   90.00
_cell.angle_beta   90.00
_cell.angle_gamma   90.00
#
_symmetry.space_group_name_H-M   'P 1'
#
loop_
_entity.id
_entity.type
_entity.pdbx_description
1 polymer ?
#
loop_
_entity_poly.entity_id
_entity_poly.type
_entity_poly.pdbx_seq_one_letter_code
_entity_poly.pdbx_strand_id
1 'polypeptide(L)'
;MSAIEVGAEFGPSSWIEVPQEKIQAFADTTGDHNFIHVDPEMAVQTPFGGTVAHGYLTLSLLPQMSYEVLPHDDPGAGMALNYGLNRVRFPAPVPSGSRVRGSFVVGAVDEEEWGRQVTMTATIEREEGDKPVCVAEVVYRYYRL
;
A
#
# COMPACT_ATOMS: atom_id res chain seq x y z
N MET A 1 5.56 -26.12 -5.20
CA MET A 1 5.75 -25.46 -3.90
C MET A 1 5.52 -23.98 -4.04
N SER A 2 4.77 -23.37 -3.12
CA SER A 2 4.55 -21.92 -3.17
C SER A 2 5.77 -21.17 -2.66
N ALA A 3 6.12 -20.04 -3.33
CA ALA A 3 7.10 -19.10 -2.82
C ALA A 3 6.53 -18.24 -1.68
N ILE A 4 5.20 -18.21 -1.55
CA ILE A 4 4.53 -17.47 -0.47
C ILE A 4 4.45 -18.37 0.75
N GLU A 5 5.45 -18.28 1.60
CA GLU A 5 5.55 -19.03 2.85
C GLU A 5 5.96 -18.10 3.99
N VAL A 6 5.65 -18.49 5.23
CA VAL A 6 5.95 -17.67 6.42
C VAL A 6 7.42 -17.30 6.45
N GLY A 7 7.69 -16.01 6.62
CA GLY A 7 9.03 -15.45 6.65
C GLY A 7 9.56 -14.99 5.30
N ALA A 8 8.88 -15.32 4.18
CA ALA A 8 9.30 -14.86 2.87
C ALA A 8 9.17 -13.34 2.76
N GLU A 9 10.15 -12.71 2.11
CA GLU A 9 10.20 -11.27 1.91
C GLU A 9 10.19 -10.94 0.42
N PHE A 10 9.42 -9.93 0.04
CA PHE A 10 9.25 -9.49 -1.34
C PHE A 10 9.37 -7.98 -1.44
N GLY A 11 10.03 -7.51 -2.48
CA GLY A 11 10.25 -6.09 -2.71
C GLY A 11 11.70 -5.69 -2.43
N PRO A 12 12.00 -4.39 -2.41
CA PRO A 12 11.03 -3.32 -2.64
C PRO A 12 10.56 -3.25 -4.08
N SER A 13 9.36 -2.69 -4.29
CA SER A 13 8.87 -2.35 -5.62
C SER A 13 9.71 -1.21 -6.21
N SER A 14 9.49 -0.90 -7.48
CA SER A 14 9.99 0.34 -8.06
C SER A 14 9.32 1.54 -7.39
N TRP A 15 9.93 2.72 -7.52
CA TRP A 15 9.38 3.96 -6.99
C TRP A 15 8.13 4.37 -7.77
N ILE A 16 7.10 4.81 -7.05
CA ILE A 16 5.85 5.33 -7.61
C ILE A 16 5.77 6.80 -7.23
N GLU A 17 5.58 7.65 -8.23
CA GLU A 17 5.39 9.08 -7.99
C GLU A 17 3.98 9.36 -7.48
N VAL A 18 3.88 10.30 -6.54
CA VAL A 18 2.60 10.76 -5.97
C VAL A 18 2.49 12.27 -6.21
N PRO A 19 2.24 12.68 -7.47
CA PRO A 19 2.10 14.10 -7.80
C PRO A 19 0.75 14.65 -7.37
N GLN A 20 0.64 15.99 -7.36
CA GLN A 20 -0.61 16.65 -6.98
C GLN A 20 -1.80 16.21 -7.82
N GLU A 21 -1.59 15.96 -9.12
CA GLU A 21 -2.67 15.49 -10.01
C GLU A 21 -3.28 14.17 -9.54
N LYS A 22 -2.44 13.25 -9.06
CA LYS A 22 -2.90 11.96 -8.51
C LYS A 22 -3.70 12.18 -7.22
N ILE A 23 -3.24 13.08 -6.36
CA ILE A 23 -3.93 13.41 -5.10
C ILE A 23 -5.28 14.06 -5.40
N GLN A 24 -5.33 14.98 -6.36
CA GLN A 24 -6.57 15.63 -6.79
C GLN A 24 -7.56 14.59 -7.36
N ALA A 25 -7.07 13.68 -8.20
CA ALA A 25 -7.92 12.63 -8.78
C ALA A 25 -8.50 11.71 -7.69
N PHE A 26 -7.71 11.39 -6.67
CA PHE A 26 -8.19 10.58 -5.54
C PHE A 26 -9.25 11.34 -4.74
N ALA A 27 -9.04 12.63 -4.48
CA ALA A 27 -10.01 13.48 -3.81
C ALA A 27 -11.34 13.53 -4.59
N ASP A 28 -11.27 13.70 -5.89
CA ASP A 28 -12.45 13.77 -6.75
C ASP A 28 -13.19 12.43 -6.79
N THR A 29 -12.46 11.32 -6.81
CA THR A 29 -13.03 9.97 -6.89
C THR A 29 -13.72 9.57 -5.60
N THR A 30 -13.14 9.93 -4.44
CA THR A 30 -13.61 9.48 -3.13
C THR A 30 -14.45 10.49 -2.37
N GLY A 31 -14.39 11.77 -2.77
CA GLY A 31 -15.09 12.86 -2.09
C GLY A 31 -14.31 13.47 -0.94
N ASP A 32 -13.06 13.07 -0.71
CA ASP A 32 -12.24 13.62 0.37
C ASP A 32 -11.43 14.82 -0.13
N HIS A 33 -12.04 16.02 -0.03
CA HIS A 33 -11.46 17.29 -0.46
C HIS A 33 -10.93 18.10 0.72
N ASN A 34 -10.44 17.44 1.77
CA ASN A 34 -9.81 18.16 2.88
C ASN A 34 -8.69 19.05 2.33
N PHE A 35 -8.64 20.30 2.82
CA PHE A 35 -7.70 21.31 2.30
C PHE A 35 -6.24 20.89 2.34
N ILE A 36 -5.85 20.02 3.28
CA ILE A 36 -4.47 19.55 3.38
C ILE A 36 -4.03 18.74 2.16
N HIS A 37 -4.98 18.27 1.35
CA HIS A 37 -4.71 17.50 0.13
C HIS A 37 -4.83 18.35 -1.13
N VAL A 38 -5.77 19.30 -1.17
CA VAL A 38 -6.18 19.95 -2.42
C VAL A 38 -5.94 21.46 -2.47
N ASP A 39 -5.58 22.09 -1.36
CA ASP A 39 -5.37 23.53 -1.29
C ASP A 39 -3.93 23.87 -0.88
N PRO A 40 -3.02 24.05 -1.86
CA PRO A 40 -1.62 24.34 -1.56
C PRO A 40 -1.40 25.60 -0.75
N GLU A 41 -2.20 26.66 -0.97
CA GLU A 41 -2.06 27.93 -0.26
C GLU A 41 -2.34 27.78 1.23
N MET A 42 -3.42 27.08 1.57
CA MET A 42 -3.75 26.80 2.97
C MET A 42 -2.82 25.75 3.59
N ALA A 43 -2.46 24.73 2.82
CA ALA A 43 -1.63 23.62 3.33
C ALA A 43 -0.23 24.08 3.76
N VAL A 44 0.32 25.13 3.12
CA VAL A 44 1.61 25.70 3.51
C VAL A 44 1.60 26.21 4.95
N GLN A 45 0.45 26.60 5.47
CA GLN A 45 0.31 27.11 6.85
C GLN A 45 0.24 25.99 7.88
N THR A 46 0.15 24.73 7.44
CA THR A 46 0.15 23.58 8.33
C THR A 46 1.58 23.15 8.69
N PRO A 47 1.76 22.32 9.73
CA PRO A 47 3.06 21.75 10.05
C PRO A 47 3.69 20.94 8.92
N PHE A 48 2.89 20.50 7.93
CA PHE A 48 3.39 19.75 6.77
C PHE A 48 4.13 20.64 5.75
N GLY A 49 3.90 21.97 5.77
CA GLY A 49 4.55 22.90 4.85
C GLY A 49 4.06 22.86 3.40
N GLY A 50 3.00 22.11 3.13
CA GLY A 50 2.42 21.95 1.79
C GLY A 50 1.38 20.86 1.80
N THR A 51 0.84 20.54 0.62
CA THR A 51 -0.16 19.47 0.50
C THR A 51 0.49 18.10 0.70
N VAL A 52 -0.29 17.19 1.27
CA VAL A 52 0.10 15.79 1.51
C VAL A 52 -0.94 14.86 0.90
N ALA A 53 -0.49 13.67 0.51
CA ALA A 53 -1.38 12.63 0.00
C ALA A 53 -2.30 12.13 1.12
N HIS A 54 -3.50 11.70 0.74
CA HIS A 54 -4.39 10.97 1.64
C HIS A 54 -3.69 9.70 2.12
N GLY A 55 -3.84 9.36 3.40
CA GLY A 55 -3.38 8.07 3.89
C GLY A 55 -4.01 6.93 3.08
N TYR A 56 -5.30 7.04 2.76
CA TYR A 56 -5.99 6.03 1.95
C TYR A 56 -5.47 5.93 0.51
N LEU A 57 -5.01 7.03 -0.08
CA LEU A 57 -4.35 6.97 -1.39
C LEU A 57 -3.06 6.14 -1.28
N THR A 58 -2.23 6.44 -0.29
CA THR A 58 -0.98 5.71 -0.07
C THR A 58 -1.26 4.23 0.13
N LEU A 59 -2.21 3.89 1.00
CA LEU A 59 -2.63 2.50 1.23
C LEU A 59 -3.08 1.82 -0.06
N SER A 60 -3.84 2.53 -0.90
CA SER A 60 -4.40 1.98 -2.14
C SER A 60 -3.35 1.69 -3.21
N LEU A 61 -2.11 2.11 -3.01
CA LEU A 61 -1.00 1.77 -3.92
C LEU A 61 -0.40 0.39 -3.65
N LEU A 62 -0.76 -0.26 -2.54
CA LEU A 62 -0.26 -1.59 -2.22
C LEU A 62 -0.54 -2.62 -3.30
N PRO A 63 -1.74 -2.68 -3.93
CA PRO A 63 -1.95 -3.62 -5.03
C PRO A 63 -0.98 -3.44 -6.20
N GLN A 64 -0.71 -2.21 -6.63
CA GLN A 64 0.26 -1.95 -7.69
C GLN A 64 1.64 -2.46 -7.31
N MET A 65 2.06 -2.23 -6.08
CA MET A 65 3.34 -2.71 -5.56
C MET A 65 3.38 -4.24 -5.50
N SER A 66 2.28 -4.84 -5.03
CA SER A 66 2.18 -6.31 -4.93
C SER A 66 2.25 -6.99 -6.30
N TYR A 67 1.62 -6.41 -7.32
CA TYR A 67 1.67 -6.97 -8.67
C TYR A 67 3.08 -7.02 -9.22
N GLU A 68 3.95 -6.12 -8.80
CA GLU A 68 5.33 -6.09 -9.25
C GLU A 68 6.21 -7.11 -8.53
N VAL A 69 6.03 -7.30 -7.23
CA VAL A 69 7.00 -8.02 -6.41
C VAL A 69 6.54 -9.39 -5.91
N LEU A 70 5.23 -9.64 -5.83
CA LEU A 70 4.74 -10.94 -5.37
C LEU A 70 4.71 -11.95 -6.53
N PRO A 71 4.93 -13.24 -6.24
CA PRO A 71 4.81 -14.27 -7.27
C PRO A 71 3.41 -14.32 -7.87
N HIS A 72 3.33 -14.45 -9.20
CA HIS A 72 2.05 -14.53 -9.92
C HIS A 72 1.62 -15.97 -10.21
N ASP A 73 2.52 -16.91 -10.07
CA ASP A 73 2.35 -18.29 -10.44
C ASP A 73 2.25 -19.21 -9.23
N ASP A 74 1.59 -18.76 -8.19
CA ASP A 74 1.38 -19.56 -6.99
C ASP A 74 0.54 -20.80 -7.34
N PRO A 75 1.05 -22.01 -7.09
CA PRO A 75 0.35 -23.24 -7.48
C PRO A 75 -1.07 -23.31 -6.90
N GLY A 76 -2.04 -23.50 -7.77
CA GLY A 76 -3.43 -23.65 -7.39
C GLY A 76 -4.18 -22.35 -7.13
N ALA A 77 -3.51 -21.20 -7.25
CA ALA A 77 -4.20 -19.92 -7.13
C ALA A 77 -4.78 -19.50 -8.48
N GLY A 78 -6.08 -19.35 -8.54
CA GLY A 78 -6.76 -18.84 -9.73
C GLY A 78 -7.15 -17.37 -9.62
N MET A 79 -7.35 -16.89 -8.40
CA MET A 79 -7.79 -15.52 -8.15
C MET A 79 -7.27 -15.03 -6.80
N ALA A 80 -6.71 -13.85 -6.77
CA ALA A 80 -6.30 -13.19 -5.53
C ALA A 80 -7.28 -12.05 -5.21
N LEU A 81 -7.62 -11.90 -3.93
CA LEU A 81 -8.56 -10.90 -3.46
C LEU A 81 -8.00 -10.19 -2.23
N ASN A 82 -8.15 -8.87 -2.19
CA ASN A 82 -7.94 -8.10 -0.97
C ASN A 82 -9.09 -8.41 -0.02
N TYR A 83 -8.83 -9.25 0.98
CA TYR A 83 -9.86 -9.64 1.94
C TYR A 83 -10.03 -8.60 3.04
N GLY A 84 -8.94 -8.05 3.54
CA GLY A 84 -9.01 -7.07 4.61
C GLY A 84 -7.66 -6.63 5.13
N LEU A 85 -7.75 -5.87 6.21
CA LEU A 85 -6.60 -5.30 6.92
C LEU A 85 -6.84 -5.50 8.40
N ASN A 86 -5.84 -5.98 9.14
CA ASN A 86 -5.96 -6.13 10.57
C ASN A 86 -5.49 -4.88 11.32
N ARG A 87 -4.47 -4.21 10.80
CA ARG A 87 -3.92 -3.02 11.40
C ARG A 87 -3.27 -2.16 10.34
N VAL A 88 -3.53 -0.84 10.39
CA VAL A 88 -2.93 0.13 9.48
C VAL A 88 -2.48 1.35 10.28
N ARG A 89 -1.27 1.83 10.01
CA ARG A 89 -0.76 3.09 10.57
C ARG A 89 -0.04 3.88 9.48
N PHE A 90 -0.13 5.19 9.57
CA PHE A 90 0.55 6.15 8.71
C PHE A 90 1.54 6.96 9.54
N PRO A 91 2.74 6.44 9.82
CA PRO A 91 3.67 7.09 10.77
C PRO A 91 4.22 8.43 10.30
N ALA A 92 4.29 8.64 8.99
CA ALA A 92 4.80 9.87 8.40
C ALA A 92 3.96 10.29 7.19
N PRO A 93 3.87 11.60 6.88
CA PRO A 93 3.11 12.07 5.72
C PRO A 93 3.85 11.79 4.41
N VAL A 94 3.08 11.80 3.32
CA VAL A 94 3.60 11.76 1.95
C VAL A 94 3.36 13.13 1.32
N PRO A 95 4.35 14.03 1.33
CA PRO A 95 4.21 15.32 0.65
C PRO A 95 3.94 15.13 -0.85
N SER A 96 3.13 16.01 -1.42
CA SER A 96 2.88 16.04 -2.86
C SER A 96 4.20 16.07 -3.62
N GLY A 97 4.31 15.23 -4.67
CA GLY A 97 5.54 15.11 -5.45
C GLY A 97 6.53 14.07 -4.93
N SER A 98 6.23 13.42 -3.82
CA SER A 98 7.08 12.36 -3.27
C SER A 98 7.05 11.11 -4.13
N ARG A 99 8.06 10.25 -3.94
CA ARG A 99 8.11 8.90 -4.50
C ARG A 99 8.06 7.90 -3.36
N VAL A 100 7.28 6.85 -3.54
CA VAL A 100 7.07 5.79 -2.54
C VAL A 100 7.27 4.41 -3.15
N ARG A 101 7.64 3.43 -2.34
CA ARG A 101 7.76 2.02 -2.73
C ARG A 101 7.42 1.12 -1.56
N GLY A 102 7.05 -0.13 -1.87
CA GLY A 102 6.58 -1.07 -0.86
C GLY A 102 7.32 -2.38 -0.83
N SER A 103 7.34 -2.97 0.36
CA SER A 103 7.90 -4.29 0.62
C SER A 103 6.91 -5.10 1.46
N PHE A 104 6.98 -6.43 1.35
CA PHE A 104 6.03 -7.34 2.00
C PHE A 104 6.80 -8.45 2.71
N VAL A 105 6.34 -8.81 3.92
CA VAL A 105 6.84 -9.96 4.67
C VAL A 105 5.66 -10.84 5.04
N VAL A 106 5.72 -12.13 4.67
CA VAL A 106 4.66 -13.08 4.97
C VAL A 106 4.69 -13.44 6.44
N GLY A 107 3.58 -13.19 7.17
CA GLY A 107 3.45 -13.49 8.59
C GLY A 107 2.66 -14.76 8.88
N ALA A 108 1.68 -15.09 8.05
CA ALA A 108 0.84 -16.27 8.23
C ALA A 108 0.30 -16.79 6.89
N VAL A 109 0.19 -18.10 6.79
CA VAL A 109 -0.43 -18.79 5.64
C VAL A 109 -1.38 -19.82 6.21
N ASP A 110 -2.67 -19.69 5.93
CA ASP A 110 -3.71 -20.60 6.37
C ASP A 110 -4.28 -21.34 5.16
N GLU A 111 -4.12 -22.67 5.13
CA GLU A 111 -4.67 -23.49 4.06
C GLU A 111 -6.13 -23.82 4.32
N GLU A 112 -6.96 -23.65 3.29
CA GLU A 112 -8.40 -23.87 3.34
C GLU A 112 -8.85 -24.68 2.13
N GLU A 113 -10.07 -25.22 2.18
CA GLU A 113 -10.64 -25.96 1.04
C GLU A 113 -10.74 -25.10 -0.21
N TRP A 114 -11.10 -23.82 -0.05
CA TRP A 114 -11.26 -22.88 -1.16
C TRP A 114 -9.94 -22.28 -1.66
N GLY A 115 -8.85 -22.44 -0.92
CA GLY A 115 -7.57 -21.83 -1.28
C GLY A 115 -6.73 -21.54 -0.06
N ARG A 116 -6.13 -20.36 -0.04
CA ARG A 116 -5.26 -19.94 1.08
C ARG A 116 -5.56 -18.50 1.52
N GLN A 117 -5.48 -18.28 2.81
CA GLN A 117 -5.47 -16.92 3.35
C GLN A 117 -4.05 -16.59 3.79
N VAL A 118 -3.52 -15.48 3.29
CA VAL A 118 -2.15 -15.06 3.56
C VAL A 118 -2.18 -13.69 4.23
N THR A 119 -1.51 -13.59 5.37
CA THR A 119 -1.35 -12.33 6.09
C THR A 119 0.08 -11.85 5.91
N MET A 120 0.25 -10.62 5.47
CA MET A 120 1.56 -10.02 5.23
C MET A 120 1.66 -8.67 5.93
N THR A 121 2.86 -8.33 6.39
CA THR A 121 3.17 -6.97 6.79
C THR A 121 3.70 -6.23 5.57
N ALA A 122 2.96 -5.22 5.14
CA ALA A 122 3.34 -4.35 4.04
C ALA A 122 3.86 -3.03 4.60
N THR A 123 5.03 -2.61 4.12
CA THR A 123 5.65 -1.36 4.53
C THR A 123 5.90 -0.50 3.30
N ILE A 124 5.37 0.72 3.32
CA ILE A 124 5.61 1.71 2.26
C ILE A 124 6.57 2.76 2.82
N GLU A 125 7.65 2.97 2.10
CA GLU A 125 8.64 4.00 2.42
C GLU A 125 8.64 5.10 1.38
N ARG A 126 9.00 6.30 1.81
CA ARG A 126 9.17 7.48 0.95
C ARG A 126 10.66 7.66 0.67
N GLU A 127 11.00 8.03 -0.56
CA GLU A 127 12.37 8.43 -0.91
C GLU A 127 12.80 9.59 -0.01
N GLU A 128 13.98 9.48 0.56
CA GLU A 128 14.57 10.46 1.51
C GLU A 128 13.83 10.57 2.84
N GLY A 129 12.87 9.67 3.12
CA GLY A 129 12.19 9.62 4.40
C GLY A 129 12.95 8.76 5.41
N ASP A 130 12.82 9.09 6.68
CA ASP A 130 13.44 8.35 7.79
C ASP A 130 12.45 7.41 8.50
N LYS A 131 11.16 7.52 8.19
CA LYS A 131 10.09 6.69 8.74
C LYS A 131 9.22 6.14 7.62
N PRO A 132 8.61 4.97 7.82
CA PRO A 132 7.59 4.48 6.88
C PRO A 132 6.42 5.47 6.78
N VAL A 133 5.83 5.56 5.60
CA VAL A 133 4.63 6.36 5.39
C VAL A 133 3.35 5.54 5.55
N CYS A 134 3.48 4.21 5.49
CA CYS A 134 2.38 3.28 5.76
C CYS A 134 2.96 1.96 6.24
N VAL A 135 2.38 1.41 7.30
CA VAL A 135 2.61 0.04 7.74
C VAL A 135 1.26 -0.62 7.89
N ALA A 136 1.01 -1.67 7.14
CA ALA A 136 -0.29 -2.33 7.10
C ALA A 136 -0.13 -3.84 7.21
N GLU A 137 -0.95 -4.45 8.05
CA GLU A 137 -1.11 -5.90 8.05
C GLU A 137 -2.23 -6.24 7.09
N VAL A 138 -1.86 -6.72 5.90
CA VAL A 138 -2.80 -7.00 4.81
C VAL A 138 -3.15 -8.48 4.79
N VAL A 139 -4.41 -8.78 4.47
CA VAL A 139 -4.92 -10.14 4.37
C VAL A 139 -5.39 -10.38 2.95
N TYR A 140 -4.72 -11.28 2.24
CA TYR A 140 -5.07 -11.69 0.89
C TYR A 140 -5.69 -13.09 0.91
N ARG A 141 -6.66 -13.31 0.05
CA ARG A 141 -7.19 -14.65 -0.20
C ARG A 141 -6.89 -15.07 -1.63
N TYR A 142 -6.34 -16.26 -1.75
CA TYR A 142 -6.01 -16.88 -3.02
C TYR A 142 -6.96 -18.03 -3.24
N TYR A 143 -7.88 -17.88 -4.17
CA TYR A 143 -8.93 -18.88 -4.43
C TYR A 143 -8.50 -19.82 -5.54
N ARG A 144 -8.79 -21.11 -5.36
CA ARG A 144 -8.69 -22.10 -6.42
C ARG A 144 -9.88 -21.92 -7.37
N LEU A 145 -9.63 -22.00 -8.68
CA LEU A 145 -10.68 -21.97 -9.70
C LEU A 145 -10.77 -23.32 -10.39
#